data_3a3a9dd71241575cc6b6fe1332004079
#
_entry.id   3a3a9dd71241575cc6b6fe1332004079
#
_cell.length_a   1.000
_cell.length_b   1.000
_cell.length_c   1.000
_cell.angle_alpha   90.00
_cell.angle_beta   90.00
_cell.angle_gamma   90.00
#
_symmetry.space_group_name_H-M   'P 1'
#
loop_
_entity.id
_entity.type
_entity.pdbx_description
1 polymer ?
#
loop_
_entity_poly.entity_id
_entity_poly.type
_entity_poly.pdbx_seq_one_letter_code
_entity_poly.pdbx_strand_id
1 'polypeptide(L)'
;MLLHDLAEQKLIHPPKWLPDNLAYLAIVGSESYGANLPGTSDQDLQGFCVPPKSDVFPHLRGEIPGFGRQHQRFGDWQEHHIKQGGKEYDFAVYSIVKFFHLAMENNPNVLDIICVPENCIKHMNKVGQLVRDNRRAFFHAGCFHKFRGYASAQMAAIERGANRANTKRAASIEAHGYDTKFLMHVMRLALECEQILLTGDLDLKRDSQFLLSVRRGDMTLEEGKAWWASKARDLETAYTNCKAVPLEPDEDAIKGLLMQALEMHYGDLSEAVRLETPVEKILADIDVILSKYRV
;
A
#
# COMPACT_ATOMS: atom_id res chain seq x y z
N MET A 1 8.68 -6.29 -21.38
CA MET A 1 8.37 -5.89 -19.98
C MET A 1 7.94 -7.14 -19.22
N LEU A 2 8.40 -7.32 -17.96
CA LEU A 2 8.25 -8.59 -17.21
C LEU A 2 6.84 -9.21 -17.28
N LEU A 3 5.79 -8.40 -17.05
CA LEU A 3 4.39 -8.88 -17.11
C LEU A 3 3.99 -9.36 -18.52
N HIS A 4 4.41 -8.69 -19.59
CA HIS A 4 4.17 -9.14 -20.96
C HIS A 4 4.86 -10.47 -21.22
N ASP A 5 6.14 -10.56 -20.88
CA ASP A 5 6.96 -11.76 -21.14
C ASP A 5 6.39 -12.99 -20.43
N LEU A 6 5.93 -12.82 -19.18
CA LEU A 6 5.30 -13.90 -18.41
C LEU A 6 3.92 -14.28 -18.94
N ALA A 7 3.13 -13.30 -19.38
CA ALA A 7 1.80 -13.55 -19.96
C ALA A 7 1.90 -14.24 -21.32
N GLU A 8 2.82 -13.84 -22.17
CA GLU A 8 3.10 -14.50 -23.46
C GLU A 8 3.55 -15.95 -23.27
N GLN A 9 4.35 -16.22 -22.25
CA GLN A 9 4.77 -17.55 -21.85
C GLN A 9 3.66 -18.36 -21.15
N LYS A 10 2.49 -17.77 -20.91
CA LYS A 10 1.35 -18.36 -20.19
C LYS A 10 1.69 -18.79 -18.76
N LEU A 11 2.64 -18.12 -18.13
CA LEU A 11 3.03 -18.34 -16.75
C LEU A 11 2.13 -17.56 -15.79
N ILE A 12 1.49 -16.50 -16.28
CA ILE A 12 0.51 -15.69 -15.56
C ILE A 12 -0.71 -15.41 -16.43
N HIS A 13 -1.86 -15.12 -15.80
CA HIS A 13 -3.15 -14.96 -16.48
C HIS A 13 -3.86 -13.65 -16.08
N PRO A 14 -3.21 -12.49 -16.21
CA PRO A 14 -3.86 -11.21 -15.94
C PRO A 14 -4.95 -10.92 -16.99
N PRO A 15 -5.89 -10.00 -16.70
CA PRO A 15 -6.74 -9.43 -17.75
C PRO A 15 -5.89 -8.97 -18.93
N LYS A 16 -6.30 -9.25 -20.15
CA LYS A 16 -5.51 -8.98 -21.38
C LYS A 16 -5.04 -7.53 -21.49
N TRP A 17 -5.83 -6.59 -20.99
CA TRP A 17 -5.51 -5.16 -21.01
C TRP A 17 -4.52 -4.74 -19.92
N LEU A 18 -4.30 -5.55 -18.87
CA LEU A 18 -3.56 -5.12 -17.68
C LEU A 18 -2.07 -4.82 -17.97
N PRO A 19 -1.32 -5.67 -18.72
CA PRO A 19 0.09 -5.37 -19.00
C PRO A 19 0.31 -4.03 -19.70
N ASP A 20 -0.59 -3.64 -20.65
CA ASP A 20 -0.50 -2.37 -21.40
C ASP A 20 -0.91 -1.16 -20.54
N ASN A 21 -1.71 -1.39 -19.50
CA ASN A 21 -2.23 -0.34 -18.63
C ASN A 21 -1.53 -0.29 -17.26
N LEU A 22 -0.42 -1.00 -17.11
CA LEU A 22 0.38 -0.97 -15.90
C LEU A 22 0.98 0.42 -15.70
N ALA A 23 0.73 1.04 -14.56
CA ALA A 23 1.27 2.36 -14.25
C ALA A 23 2.54 2.28 -13.38
N TYR A 24 2.58 1.34 -12.46
CA TYR A 24 3.68 1.15 -11.53
C TYR A 24 3.80 -0.30 -11.10
N LEU A 25 5.03 -0.80 -10.99
CA LEU A 25 5.35 -2.13 -10.43
C LEU A 25 6.69 -2.08 -9.74
N ALA A 26 6.76 -2.58 -8.52
CA ALA A 26 7.98 -2.60 -7.74
C ALA A 26 8.13 -3.88 -6.92
N ILE A 27 9.37 -4.23 -6.60
CA ILE A 27 9.67 -5.24 -5.58
C ILE A 27 9.40 -4.61 -4.22
N VAL A 28 8.57 -5.28 -3.43
CA VAL A 28 8.26 -4.94 -2.04
C VAL A 28 8.80 -5.99 -1.07
N GLY A 29 8.46 -5.87 0.20
CA GLY A 29 8.86 -6.84 1.21
C GLY A 29 10.32 -6.72 1.63
N SER A 30 10.95 -7.82 2.05
CA SER A 30 12.26 -7.79 2.69
C SER A 30 13.37 -7.18 1.84
N GLU A 31 13.28 -7.26 0.52
CA GLU A 31 14.23 -6.65 -0.40
C GLU A 31 14.16 -5.12 -0.37
N SER A 32 12.94 -4.56 -0.34
CA SER A 32 12.75 -3.11 -0.27
C SER A 32 13.19 -2.50 1.06
N TYR A 33 13.13 -3.27 2.15
CA TYR A 33 13.60 -2.86 3.48
C TYR A 33 15.10 -3.11 3.69
N GLY A 34 15.76 -3.84 2.79
CA GLY A 34 17.14 -4.29 2.98
C GLY A 34 17.29 -5.35 4.10
N ALA A 35 16.25 -6.11 4.39
CA ALA A 35 16.20 -7.14 5.44
C ALA A 35 16.05 -8.56 4.86
N ASN A 36 16.41 -8.79 3.60
CA ASN A 36 16.42 -10.10 2.97
C ASN A 36 17.61 -10.92 3.43
N LEU A 37 17.39 -12.22 3.67
CA LEU A 37 18.44 -13.17 3.97
C LEU A 37 19.05 -13.75 2.66
N PRO A 38 20.35 -14.11 2.65
CA PRO A 38 20.95 -14.78 1.51
C PRO A 38 20.21 -16.07 1.14
N GLY A 39 20.03 -16.30 -0.16
CA GLY A 39 19.37 -17.52 -0.67
C GLY A 39 17.84 -17.45 -0.73
N THR A 40 17.22 -16.33 -0.37
CA THR A 40 15.78 -16.12 -0.63
C THR A 40 15.58 -15.74 -2.09
N SER A 41 14.80 -16.55 -2.82
CA SER A 41 14.52 -16.33 -4.26
C SER A 41 13.15 -15.71 -4.52
N ASP A 42 12.33 -15.59 -3.48
CA ASP A 42 10.95 -15.13 -3.60
C ASP A 42 10.94 -13.59 -3.78
N GLN A 43 10.33 -13.09 -4.85
CA GLN A 43 10.16 -11.67 -5.13
C GLN A 43 8.69 -11.28 -5.10
N ASP A 44 8.31 -10.50 -4.10
CA ASP A 44 6.97 -9.90 -4.00
C ASP A 44 6.90 -8.67 -4.92
N LEU A 45 6.13 -8.72 -5.98
CA LEU A 45 5.94 -7.66 -6.96
C LEU A 45 4.56 -7.03 -6.79
N GLN A 46 4.52 -5.79 -6.36
CA GLN A 46 3.26 -5.07 -6.17
C GLN A 46 3.24 -3.75 -6.93
N GLY A 47 2.04 -3.34 -7.32
CA GLY A 47 1.87 -2.11 -8.08
C GLY A 47 0.42 -1.76 -8.34
N PHE A 48 0.22 -0.85 -9.28
CA PHE A 48 -1.12 -0.46 -9.71
C PHE A 48 -1.17 -0.19 -11.21
N CYS A 49 -2.37 -0.35 -11.76
CA CYS A 49 -2.70 -0.12 -13.15
C CYS A 49 -3.89 0.82 -13.27
N VAL A 50 -4.06 1.42 -14.44
CA VAL A 50 -5.26 2.18 -14.79
C VAL A 50 -6.15 1.29 -15.67
N PRO A 51 -7.29 0.77 -15.15
CA PRO A 51 -8.18 -0.10 -15.93
C PRO A 51 -8.74 0.64 -17.17
N PRO A 52 -9.33 -0.08 -18.14
CA PRO A 52 -10.06 0.56 -19.25
C PRO A 52 -11.10 1.56 -18.74
N LYS A 53 -11.30 2.65 -19.48
CA LYS A 53 -12.22 3.76 -19.12
C LYS A 53 -13.61 3.25 -18.72
N SER A 54 -14.11 2.21 -19.41
CA SER A 54 -15.41 1.58 -19.10
C SER A 54 -15.46 0.82 -17.78
N ASP A 55 -14.32 0.46 -17.17
CA ASP A 55 -14.26 -0.17 -15.85
C ASP A 55 -14.26 0.89 -14.74
N VAL A 56 -13.65 2.02 -14.99
CA VAL A 56 -13.66 3.16 -14.04
C VAL A 56 -15.00 3.89 -14.10
N PHE A 57 -15.57 4.03 -15.32
CA PHE A 57 -16.85 4.68 -15.57
C PHE A 57 -17.85 3.66 -16.15
N PRO A 58 -18.55 2.87 -15.34
CA PRO A 58 -19.36 1.73 -15.79
C PRO A 58 -20.51 2.12 -16.73
N HIS A 59 -21.01 3.35 -16.66
CA HIS A 59 -22.04 3.86 -17.57
C HIS A 59 -21.57 3.89 -19.05
N LEU A 60 -20.24 3.92 -19.29
CA LEU A 60 -19.69 3.79 -20.64
C LEU A 60 -19.89 2.39 -21.26
N ARG A 61 -20.26 1.41 -20.44
CA ARG A 61 -20.72 0.07 -20.88
C ARG A 61 -22.24 -0.04 -20.97
N GLY A 62 -22.97 1.06 -20.78
CA GLY A 62 -24.43 1.04 -20.72
C GLY A 62 -24.97 0.47 -19.40
N GLU A 63 -24.14 0.38 -18.37
CA GLU A 63 -24.60 -0.07 -17.05
C GLU A 63 -25.45 1.00 -16.38
N ILE A 64 -26.65 0.60 -15.94
CA ILE A 64 -27.58 1.45 -15.17
C ILE A 64 -27.79 0.78 -13.82
N PRO A 65 -27.45 1.44 -12.69
CA PRO A 65 -27.62 0.86 -11.35
C PRO A 65 -29.04 0.36 -11.12
N GLY A 66 -29.16 -0.89 -10.65
CA GLY A 66 -30.45 -1.52 -10.37
C GLY A 66 -31.16 -2.11 -11.60
N PHE A 67 -30.64 -1.94 -12.82
CA PHE A 67 -31.23 -2.47 -14.04
C PHE A 67 -30.27 -3.40 -14.79
N GLY A 68 -30.72 -4.61 -15.10
CA GLY A 68 -29.95 -5.59 -15.83
C GLY A 68 -28.76 -6.12 -15.04
N ARG A 69 -27.77 -6.69 -15.77
CA ARG A 69 -26.57 -7.26 -15.18
C ARG A 69 -25.62 -6.16 -14.74
N GLN A 70 -25.28 -6.17 -13.46
CA GLN A 70 -24.22 -5.31 -12.92
C GLN A 70 -22.87 -6.02 -13.05
N HIS A 71 -21.86 -5.33 -13.54
CA HIS A 71 -20.51 -5.88 -13.69
C HIS A 71 -19.68 -5.57 -12.46
N GLN A 72 -18.93 -6.55 -12.00
CA GLN A 72 -17.93 -6.32 -10.96
C GLN A 72 -16.81 -5.45 -11.53
N ARG A 73 -16.51 -4.34 -10.85
CA ARG A 73 -15.37 -3.50 -11.21
C ARG A 73 -14.07 -4.21 -10.92
N PHE A 74 -13.08 -4.00 -11.76
CA PHE A 74 -11.74 -4.50 -11.49
C PHE A 74 -11.18 -3.82 -10.24
N GLY A 75 -10.85 -4.62 -9.22
CA GLY A 75 -10.22 -4.15 -7.99
C GLY A 75 -8.72 -4.40 -7.99
N ASP A 76 -8.34 -5.64 -8.20
CA ASP A 76 -6.95 -6.10 -8.23
C ASP A 76 -6.84 -7.43 -8.97
N TRP A 77 -5.61 -7.75 -9.35
CA TRP A 77 -5.19 -9.04 -9.86
C TRP A 77 -4.03 -9.55 -9.02
N GLN A 78 -4.08 -10.82 -8.63
CA GLN A 78 -3.05 -11.48 -7.84
C GLN A 78 -2.78 -12.87 -8.40
N GLU A 79 -1.51 -13.22 -8.53
CA GLU A 79 -1.05 -14.59 -8.79
C GLU A 79 0.23 -14.84 -7.99
N HIS A 80 0.35 -16.07 -7.47
CA HIS A 80 1.39 -16.45 -6.54
C HIS A 80 2.17 -17.66 -7.02
N HIS A 81 3.40 -17.82 -6.50
CA HIS A 81 4.26 -18.98 -6.75
C HIS A 81 4.64 -19.20 -8.23
N ILE A 82 4.81 -18.11 -8.97
CA ILE A 82 5.19 -18.14 -10.38
C ILE A 82 6.70 -18.38 -10.48
N LYS A 83 7.09 -19.50 -11.06
CA LYS A 83 8.50 -19.90 -11.19
C LYS A 83 9.01 -19.62 -12.58
N GLN A 84 10.07 -18.79 -12.69
CA GLN A 84 10.77 -18.53 -13.93
C GLN A 84 12.24 -18.20 -13.65
N GLY A 85 13.15 -18.81 -14.41
CA GLY A 85 14.59 -18.50 -14.35
C GLY A 85 15.22 -18.72 -12.97
N GLY A 86 14.73 -19.68 -12.17
CA GLY A 86 15.21 -19.95 -10.82
C GLY A 86 14.71 -18.97 -9.74
N LYS A 87 13.80 -18.07 -10.09
CA LYS A 87 13.12 -17.16 -9.17
C LYS A 87 11.66 -17.55 -8.99
N GLU A 88 11.10 -17.22 -7.85
CA GLU A 88 9.67 -17.32 -7.56
C GLU A 88 9.10 -15.90 -7.42
N TYR A 89 7.97 -15.63 -8.07
CA TYR A 89 7.32 -14.33 -8.10
C TYR A 89 5.92 -14.43 -7.51
N ASP A 90 5.58 -13.47 -6.66
CA ASP A 90 4.23 -13.23 -6.18
C ASP A 90 3.77 -11.85 -6.66
N PHE A 91 2.65 -11.78 -7.38
CA PHE A 91 2.14 -10.55 -7.96
C PHE A 91 0.88 -10.07 -7.24
N ALA A 92 0.79 -8.76 -7.02
CA ALA A 92 -0.44 -8.08 -6.64
C ALA A 92 -0.50 -6.70 -7.33
N VAL A 93 -1.42 -6.54 -8.29
CA VAL A 93 -1.61 -5.30 -9.04
C VAL A 93 -3.01 -4.76 -8.79
N TYR A 94 -3.09 -3.61 -8.14
CA TYR A 94 -4.35 -2.94 -7.81
C TYR A 94 -4.84 -2.06 -8.96
N SER A 95 -6.16 -1.87 -9.09
CA SER A 95 -6.66 -0.73 -9.85
C SER A 95 -6.22 0.57 -9.15
N ILE A 96 -5.97 1.62 -9.93
CA ILE A 96 -5.58 2.92 -9.34
C ILE A 96 -6.59 3.41 -8.31
N VAL A 97 -7.89 3.21 -8.53
CA VAL A 97 -8.94 3.61 -7.59
C VAL A 97 -8.84 2.84 -6.27
N LYS A 98 -8.65 1.52 -6.32
CA LYS A 98 -8.45 0.70 -5.11
C LYS A 98 -7.14 1.04 -4.41
N PHE A 99 -6.07 1.30 -5.18
CA PHE A 99 -4.78 1.73 -4.65
C PHE A 99 -4.94 3.03 -3.85
N PHE A 100 -5.58 4.06 -4.43
CA PHE A 100 -5.83 5.34 -3.76
C PHE A 100 -6.67 5.18 -2.49
N HIS A 101 -7.74 4.37 -2.54
CA HIS A 101 -8.54 4.08 -1.36
C HIS A 101 -7.69 3.48 -0.21
N LEU A 102 -6.89 2.46 -0.49
CA LEU A 102 -6.06 1.82 0.52
C LEU A 102 -4.91 2.73 1.00
N ALA A 103 -4.32 3.53 0.10
CA ALA A 103 -3.28 4.49 0.46
C ALA A 103 -3.84 5.62 1.34
N MET A 104 -5.04 6.14 1.02
CA MET A 104 -5.74 7.13 1.83
C MET A 104 -6.10 6.61 3.23
N GLU A 105 -6.36 5.30 3.37
CA GLU A 105 -6.53 4.65 4.67
C GLU A 105 -5.21 4.41 5.42
N ASN A 106 -4.06 4.83 4.90
CA ASN A 106 -2.72 4.52 5.41
C ASN A 106 -2.47 3.02 5.59
N ASN A 107 -2.92 2.19 4.61
CA ASN A 107 -2.57 0.78 4.64
C ASN A 107 -1.04 0.62 4.47
N PRO A 108 -0.31 0.04 5.46
CA PRO A 108 1.15 -0.03 5.43
C PRO A 108 1.70 -0.68 4.15
N ASN A 109 1.13 -1.82 3.77
CA ASN A 109 1.63 -2.58 2.62
C ASN A 109 1.42 -1.83 1.28
N VAL A 110 0.42 -0.96 1.22
CA VAL A 110 0.14 -0.16 0.01
C VAL A 110 1.01 1.10 -0.03
N LEU A 111 1.25 1.74 1.12
CA LEU A 111 2.18 2.87 1.19
C LEU A 111 3.61 2.44 0.84
N ASP A 112 4.03 1.26 1.27
CA ASP A 112 5.34 0.70 0.91
C ASP A 112 5.57 0.69 -0.60
N ILE A 113 4.54 0.37 -1.41
CA ILE A 113 4.66 0.24 -2.87
C ILE A 113 5.26 1.51 -3.50
N ILE A 114 4.79 2.69 -3.10
CA ILE A 114 5.24 3.96 -3.66
C ILE A 114 6.46 4.56 -2.93
N CYS A 115 6.86 3.95 -1.81
CA CYS A 115 8.02 4.37 -1.01
C CYS A 115 9.25 3.49 -1.22
N VAL A 116 9.19 2.44 -2.04
CA VAL A 116 10.36 1.60 -2.33
C VAL A 116 11.52 2.42 -2.88
N PRO A 117 12.78 2.00 -2.61
CA PRO A 117 13.95 2.61 -3.24
C PRO A 117 13.96 2.38 -4.75
N GLU A 118 14.61 3.26 -5.51
CA GLU A 118 14.59 3.25 -6.98
C GLU A 118 15.02 1.92 -7.61
N ASN A 119 16.01 1.26 -7.01
CA ASN A 119 16.48 -0.04 -7.50
C ASN A 119 15.44 -1.17 -7.39
N CYS A 120 14.39 -0.98 -6.60
CA CYS A 120 13.27 -1.92 -6.49
C CYS A 120 12.17 -1.67 -7.55
N ILE A 121 12.19 -0.54 -8.24
CA ILE A 121 11.19 -0.22 -9.27
C ILE A 121 11.44 -1.07 -10.52
N LYS A 122 10.44 -1.80 -10.97
CA LYS A 122 10.49 -2.66 -12.17
C LYS A 122 9.79 -2.04 -13.38
N HIS A 123 8.77 -1.24 -13.12
CA HIS A 123 8.08 -0.46 -14.14
C HIS A 123 7.49 0.80 -13.52
N MET A 124 7.59 1.91 -14.25
CA MET A 124 6.97 3.17 -13.87
C MET A 124 6.74 4.00 -15.14
N ASN A 125 5.49 4.35 -15.40
CA ASN A 125 5.13 5.30 -16.45
C ASN A 125 4.86 6.70 -15.85
N LYS A 126 4.40 7.66 -16.66
CA LYS A 126 4.14 9.02 -16.18
C LYS A 126 3.09 9.09 -15.05
N VAL A 127 2.06 8.22 -15.10
CA VAL A 127 1.06 8.12 -14.02
C VAL A 127 1.69 7.58 -12.74
N GLY A 128 2.49 6.52 -12.85
CA GLY A 128 3.23 5.98 -11.72
C GLY A 128 4.17 7.00 -11.09
N GLN A 129 4.89 7.77 -11.92
CA GLN A 129 5.75 8.86 -11.47
C GLN A 129 4.95 9.96 -10.75
N LEU A 130 3.83 10.41 -11.33
CA LEU A 130 2.95 11.41 -10.69
C LEU A 130 2.54 10.98 -9.29
N VAL A 131 2.04 9.74 -9.14
CA VAL A 131 1.59 9.22 -7.84
C VAL A 131 2.75 9.11 -6.84
N ARG A 132 3.91 8.59 -7.28
CA ARG A 132 5.09 8.46 -6.44
C ARG A 132 5.64 9.82 -5.96
N ASP A 133 5.71 10.82 -6.83
CA ASP A 133 6.20 12.16 -6.49
C ASP A 133 5.30 12.86 -5.49
N ASN A 134 3.99 12.55 -5.52
CA ASN A 134 3.00 13.11 -4.60
C ASN A 134 2.66 12.15 -3.43
N ARG A 135 3.48 11.15 -3.12
CA ARG A 135 3.20 10.15 -2.07
C ARG A 135 2.89 10.74 -0.70
N ARG A 136 3.45 11.92 -0.40
CA ARG A 136 3.22 12.61 0.88
C ARG A 136 1.78 13.05 1.08
N ALA A 137 1.00 13.21 0.01
CA ALA A 137 -0.42 13.53 0.10
C ALA A 137 -1.24 12.44 0.82
N PHE A 138 -0.75 11.19 0.82
CA PHE A 138 -1.44 10.09 1.51
C PHE A 138 -1.11 10.00 3.00
N PHE A 139 -0.04 10.64 3.48
CA PHE A 139 0.36 10.51 4.87
C PHE A 139 -0.46 11.43 5.78
N HIS A 140 -1.05 10.84 6.82
CA HIS A 140 -1.75 11.55 7.88
C HIS A 140 -1.59 10.83 9.22
N ALA A 141 -1.89 11.50 10.33
CA ALA A 141 -1.65 10.95 11.67
C ALA A 141 -2.49 9.69 11.99
N GLY A 142 -3.56 9.45 11.23
CA GLY A 142 -4.32 8.20 11.29
C GLY A 142 -3.50 6.93 11.02
N CYS A 143 -2.29 7.05 10.43
CA CYS A 143 -1.33 5.96 10.29
C CYS A 143 -1.04 5.28 11.64
N PHE A 144 -1.02 6.04 12.75
CA PHE A 144 -0.84 5.50 14.10
C PHE A 144 -1.78 4.34 14.41
N HIS A 145 -3.06 4.49 14.15
CA HIS A 145 -4.05 3.46 14.44
C HIS A 145 -3.90 2.23 13.53
N LYS A 146 -3.66 2.46 12.24
CA LYS A 146 -3.48 1.38 11.26
C LYS A 146 -2.21 0.58 11.54
N PHE A 147 -1.05 1.22 11.61
CA PHE A 147 0.24 0.54 11.81
C PHE A 147 0.32 -0.17 13.16
N ARG A 148 -0.14 0.50 14.25
CA ARG A 148 -0.22 -0.12 15.58
C ARG A 148 -1.15 -1.34 15.58
N GLY A 149 -2.30 -1.26 14.90
CA GLY A 149 -3.23 -2.38 14.78
C GLY A 149 -2.59 -3.59 14.09
N TYR A 150 -1.90 -3.37 12.96
CA TYR A 150 -1.18 -4.42 12.24
C TYR A 150 -0.03 -4.99 13.10
N ALA A 151 0.77 -4.15 13.74
CA ALA A 151 1.88 -4.58 14.61
C ALA A 151 1.38 -5.41 15.79
N SER A 152 0.32 -4.97 16.46
CA SER A 152 -0.31 -5.69 17.57
C SER A 152 -0.86 -7.06 17.14
N ALA A 153 -1.49 -7.13 15.96
CA ALA A 153 -1.99 -8.39 15.40
C ALA A 153 -0.86 -9.38 15.10
N GLN A 154 0.27 -8.87 14.56
CA GLN A 154 1.48 -9.69 14.32
C GLN A 154 2.09 -10.20 15.64
N MET A 155 2.21 -9.35 16.67
CA MET A 155 2.72 -9.74 17.98
C MET A 155 1.85 -10.82 18.60
N ALA A 156 0.53 -10.63 18.60
CA ALA A 156 -0.40 -11.64 19.09
C ALA A 156 -0.34 -12.96 18.30
N ALA A 157 -0.01 -12.92 17.01
CA ALA A 157 0.19 -14.12 16.20
C ALA A 157 1.46 -14.88 16.62
N ILE A 158 2.55 -14.19 16.94
CA ILE A 158 3.78 -14.80 17.49
C ILE A 158 3.45 -15.51 18.80
N GLU A 159 2.77 -14.84 19.73
CA GLU A 159 2.43 -15.38 21.06
C GLU A 159 1.54 -16.63 20.97
N ARG A 160 0.62 -16.68 20.03
CA ARG A 160 -0.21 -17.87 19.77
C ARG A 160 0.56 -18.99 19.08
N GLY A 161 1.82 -18.78 18.70
CA GLY A 161 2.61 -19.75 17.95
C GLY A 161 2.11 -19.98 16.53
N ALA A 162 1.54 -18.93 15.90
CA ALA A 162 1.11 -18.99 14.50
C ALA A 162 2.29 -19.40 13.60
N ASN A 163 1.98 -20.09 12.50
CA ASN A 163 2.95 -20.58 11.49
C ASN A 163 3.87 -21.74 11.93
N ARG A 164 3.68 -22.37 13.07
CA ARG A 164 4.44 -23.59 13.41
C ARG A 164 4.31 -24.70 12.37
N ALA A 165 3.18 -24.75 11.66
CA ALA A 165 2.93 -25.71 10.58
C ALA A 165 3.55 -25.29 9.22
N ASN A 166 4.05 -24.06 9.08
CA ASN A 166 4.66 -23.58 7.84
C ASN A 166 6.13 -24.04 7.76
N THR A 167 6.43 -24.94 6.83
CA THR A 167 7.75 -25.54 6.66
C THR A 167 8.87 -24.51 6.36
N LYS A 168 8.58 -23.46 5.58
CA LYS A 168 9.55 -22.37 5.30
C LYS A 168 9.91 -21.58 6.57
N ARG A 169 9.09 -21.61 7.62
CA ARG A 169 9.28 -20.87 8.89
C ARG A 169 9.68 -21.77 10.05
N ALA A 170 9.47 -23.08 9.90
CA ALA A 170 9.79 -24.05 10.96
C ALA A 170 11.24 -23.97 11.40
N ALA A 171 12.18 -23.83 10.48
CA ALA A 171 13.62 -23.70 10.77
C ALA A 171 13.93 -22.45 11.65
N SER A 172 13.26 -21.30 11.39
CA SER A 172 13.43 -20.10 12.22
C SER A 172 12.88 -20.31 13.63
N ILE A 173 11.72 -20.95 13.74
CA ILE A 173 11.09 -21.24 15.03
C ILE A 173 11.91 -22.26 15.84
N GLU A 174 12.46 -23.27 15.18
CA GLU A 174 13.35 -24.26 15.80
C GLU A 174 14.63 -23.62 16.33
N ALA A 175 15.27 -22.73 15.53
CA ALA A 175 16.54 -22.10 15.88
C ALA A 175 16.39 -21.02 16.96
N HIS A 176 15.28 -20.25 16.96
CA HIS A 176 15.14 -19.05 17.80
C HIS A 176 13.96 -19.11 18.79
N GLY A 177 13.12 -20.17 18.72
CA GLY A 177 11.93 -20.31 19.56
C GLY A 177 10.70 -19.52 19.08
N TYR A 178 10.84 -18.70 18.03
CA TYR A 178 9.77 -17.87 17.46
C TYR A 178 10.03 -17.54 15.99
N ASP A 179 9.02 -17.02 15.28
CA ASP A 179 9.15 -16.58 13.89
C ASP A 179 9.80 -15.18 13.83
N THR A 180 11.09 -15.13 13.49
CA THR A 180 11.87 -13.88 13.40
C THR A 180 11.35 -12.93 12.32
N LYS A 181 10.70 -13.45 11.23
CA LYS A 181 10.09 -12.62 10.20
C LYS A 181 8.90 -11.84 10.74
N PHE A 182 8.09 -12.45 11.61
CA PHE A 182 6.96 -11.76 12.24
C PHE A 182 7.42 -10.66 13.19
N LEU A 183 8.42 -10.94 14.02
CA LEU A 183 8.96 -9.92 14.93
C LEU A 183 9.56 -8.74 14.12
N MET A 184 10.32 -9.04 13.08
CA MET A 184 10.83 -8.00 12.17
C MET A 184 9.70 -7.14 11.58
N HIS A 185 8.55 -7.75 11.20
CA HIS A 185 7.40 -6.99 10.69
C HIS A 185 6.76 -6.10 11.75
N VAL A 186 6.69 -6.52 13.02
CA VAL A 186 6.21 -5.66 14.12
C VAL A 186 7.08 -4.42 14.23
N MET A 187 8.41 -4.61 14.22
CA MET A 187 9.36 -3.51 14.38
C MET A 187 9.37 -2.58 13.17
N ARG A 188 9.30 -3.13 11.96
CA ARG A 188 9.17 -2.37 10.72
C ARG A 188 7.96 -1.42 10.80
N LEU A 189 6.78 -1.97 11.07
CA LEU A 189 5.54 -1.19 11.15
C LEU A 189 5.62 -0.06 12.19
N ALA A 190 6.25 -0.32 13.34
CA ALA A 190 6.44 0.70 14.36
C ALA A 190 7.40 1.82 13.91
N LEU A 191 8.50 1.46 13.27
CA LEU A 191 9.50 2.41 12.78
C LEU A 191 8.99 3.23 11.60
N GLU A 192 8.23 2.65 10.69
CA GLU A 192 7.56 3.35 9.58
C GLU A 192 6.51 4.34 10.10
N CYS A 193 5.68 3.93 11.05
CA CYS A 193 4.73 4.82 11.72
C CYS A 193 5.44 6.02 12.36
N GLU A 194 6.53 5.77 13.08
CA GLU A 194 7.33 6.83 13.69
C GLU A 194 7.88 7.81 12.64
N GLN A 195 8.41 7.29 11.51
CA GLN A 195 8.90 8.14 10.44
C GLN A 195 7.81 9.08 9.92
N ILE A 196 6.64 8.54 9.58
CA ILE A 196 5.52 9.32 9.06
C ILE A 196 5.12 10.41 10.07
N LEU A 197 4.95 10.05 11.34
CA LEU A 197 4.53 11.00 12.38
C LEU A 197 5.55 12.10 12.67
N LEU A 198 6.84 11.83 12.52
CA LEU A 198 7.91 12.76 12.85
C LEU A 198 8.39 13.57 11.63
N THR A 199 8.35 13.00 10.43
CA THR A 199 8.99 13.60 9.25
C THR A 199 8.03 13.88 8.09
N GLY A 200 6.85 13.29 8.09
CA GLY A 200 5.89 13.38 6.98
C GLY A 200 6.37 12.66 5.70
N ASP A 201 7.33 11.75 5.81
CA ASP A 201 7.81 10.93 4.70
C ASP A 201 8.20 9.53 5.18
N LEU A 202 8.51 8.62 4.25
CA LEU A 202 8.86 7.24 4.53
C LEU A 202 10.05 6.80 3.68
N ASP A 203 11.16 6.48 4.35
CA ASP A 203 12.33 5.80 3.78
C ASP A 203 12.38 4.36 4.32
N LEU A 204 12.06 3.40 3.48
CA LEU A 204 12.01 1.98 3.84
C LEU A 204 13.37 1.40 4.23
N LYS A 205 14.49 2.04 3.83
CA LYS A 205 15.84 1.57 4.13
C LYS A 205 16.47 2.20 5.36
N ARG A 206 15.85 3.22 5.96
CA ARG A 206 16.40 3.93 7.13
C ARG A 206 16.86 2.95 8.23
N ASP A 207 16.03 1.97 8.53
CA ASP A 207 16.23 1.07 9.66
C ASP A 207 16.70 -0.34 9.24
N SER A 208 17.22 -0.48 8.01
CA SER A 208 17.53 -1.78 7.38
C SER A 208 18.46 -2.66 8.21
N GLN A 209 19.51 -2.09 8.82
CA GLN A 209 20.48 -2.85 9.63
C GLN A 209 19.84 -3.43 10.90
N PHE A 210 19.01 -2.64 11.57
CA PHE A 210 18.24 -3.09 12.73
C PHE A 210 17.25 -4.19 12.34
N LEU A 211 16.47 -3.98 11.27
CA LEU A 211 15.51 -4.98 10.80
C LEU A 211 16.20 -6.28 10.37
N LEU A 212 17.36 -6.18 9.75
CA LEU A 212 18.16 -7.34 9.36
C LEU A 212 18.68 -8.11 10.59
N SER A 213 19.14 -7.44 11.65
CA SER A 213 19.57 -8.09 12.89
C SER A 213 18.42 -8.87 13.53
N VAL A 214 17.25 -8.25 13.65
CA VAL A 214 16.04 -8.95 14.13
C VAL A 214 15.69 -10.16 13.24
N ARG A 215 15.79 -10.01 11.94
CA ARG A 215 15.51 -11.07 10.97
C ARG A 215 16.47 -12.25 11.09
N ARG A 216 17.73 -12.02 11.49
CA ARG A 216 18.74 -13.05 11.78
C ARG A 216 18.54 -13.77 13.10
N GLY A 217 17.69 -13.20 14.00
CA GLY A 217 17.46 -13.75 15.33
C GLY A 217 18.43 -13.23 16.41
N ASP A 218 19.08 -12.07 16.14
CA ASP A 218 20.02 -11.44 17.11
C ASP A 218 19.28 -10.86 18.34
N MET A 219 17.94 -10.92 18.35
CA MET A 219 17.07 -10.45 19.43
C MET A 219 16.21 -11.60 19.94
N THR A 220 16.08 -11.76 21.23
CA THR A 220 15.15 -12.73 21.85
C THR A 220 13.70 -12.24 21.74
N LEU A 221 12.73 -13.14 21.86
CA LEU A 221 11.31 -12.75 21.85
C LEU A 221 10.98 -11.81 23.03
N GLU A 222 11.56 -12.02 24.19
CA GLU A 222 11.31 -11.18 25.37
C GLU A 222 11.88 -9.75 25.19
N GLU A 223 13.06 -9.63 24.63
CA GLU A 223 13.62 -8.32 24.22
C GLU A 223 12.73 -7.64 23.18
N GLY A 224 12.24 -8.40 22.19
CA GLY A 224 11.31 -7.91 21.19
C GLY A 224 10.00 -7.39 21.77
N LYS A 225 9.42 -8.10 22.73
CA LYS A 225 8.22 -7.65 23.45
C LYS A 225 8.49 -6.39 24.27
N ALA A 226 9.60 -6.34 24.99
CA ALA A 226 9.99 -5.17 25.78
C ALA A 226 10.20 -3.94 24.87
N TRP A 227 10.88 -4.13 23.72
CA TRP A 227 11.07 -3.10 22.72
C TRP A 227 9.73 -2.59 22.19
N TRP A 228 8.83 -3.50 21.79
CA TRP A 228 7.49 -3.13 21.29
C TRP A 228 6.69 -2.37 22.34
N ALA A 229 6.70 -2.80 23.59
CA ALA A 229 5.98 -2.13 24.67
C ALA A 229 6.51 -0.70 24.93
N SER A 230 7.83 -0.47 24.79
CA SER A 230 8.42 0.85 24.87
C SER A 230 8.03 1.70 23.64
N LYS A 231 8.26 1.15 22.44
CA LYS A 231 7.99 1.85 21.17
C LYS A 231 6.51 2.23 21.03
N ALA A 232 5.59 1.40 21.51
CA ALA A 232 4.15 1.71 21.48
C ALA A 232 3.81 2.98 22.28
N ARG A 233 4.50 3.24 23.42
CA ARG A 233 4.35 4.48 24.19
C ARG A 233 4.97 5.68 23.48
N ASP A 234 6.14 5.48 22.84
CA ASP A 234 6.80 6.53 22.06
C ASP A 234 5.93 6.96 20.87
N LEU A 235 5.30 5.99 20.19
CA LEU A 235 4.37 6.24 19.08
C LEU A 235 3.12 7.00 19.54
N GLU A 236 2.59 6.71 20.74
CA GLU A 236 1.45 7.44 21.29
C GLU A 236 1.83 8.92 21.58
N THR A 237 3.04 9.12 22.09
CA THR A 237 3.59 10.46 22.30
C THR A 237 3.83 11.19 20.98
N ALA A 238 4.38 10.51 19.98
CA ALA A 238 4.59 11.06 18.64
C ALA A 238 3.26 11.44 17.97
N TYR A 239 2.24 10.57 18.07
CA TYR A 239 0.89 10.83 17.57
C TYR A 239 0.26 12.07 18.22
N THR A 240 0.30 12.16 19.54
CA THR A 240 -0.28 13.27 20.31
C THR A 240 0.37 14.61 19.97
N ASN A 241 1.67 14.61 19.67
CA ASN A 241 2.45 15.81 19.35
C ASN A 241 2.70 15.99 17.84
N CYS A 242 2.05 15.20 16.98
CA CYS A 242 2.31 15.22 15.54
C CYS A 242 2.02 16.57 14.92
N LYS A 243 3.00 17.07 14.14
CA LYS A 243 2.90 18.31 13.34
C LYS A 243 3.41 18.12 11.91
N ALA A 244 3.99 16.97 11.61
CA ALA A 244 4.61 16.70 10.32
C ALA A 244 3.60 16.33 9.22
N VAL A 245 2.45 15.83 9.63
CA VAL A 245 1.35 15.43 8.74
C VAL A 245 0.00 15.91 9.29
N PRO A 246 -1.04 16.10 8.46
CA PRO A 246 -2.37 16.43 8.92
C PRO A 246 -2.95 15.30 9.81
N LEU A 247 -3.94 15.64 10.63
CA LEU A 247 -4.59 14.67 11.52
C LEU A 247 -5.39 13.61 10.72
N GLU A 248 -6.07 14.06 9.69
CA GLU A 248 -6.92 13.26 8.78
C GLU A 248 -6.44 13.43 7.34
N PRO A 249 -6.79 12.52 6.41
CA PRO A 249 -6.42 12.65 5.01
C PRO A 249 -7.01 13.93 4.40
N ASP A 250 -6.22 14.62 3.60
CA ASP A 250 -6.73 15.68 2.71
C ASP A 250 -7.42 15.02 1.50
N GLU A 251 -8.70 14.69 1.68
CA GLU A 251 -9.46 13.98 0.65
C GLU A 251 -9.52 14.75 -0.66
N ASP A 252 -9.64 16.07 -0.63
CA ASP A 252 -9.77 16.88 -1.84
C ASP A 252 -8.47 16.90 -2.63
N ALA A 253 -7.31 17.00 -1.94
CA ALA A 253 -6.01 16.88 -2.57
C ALA A 253 -5.78 15.49 -3.18
N ILE A 254 -6.15 14.42 -2.45
CA ILE A 254 -6.00 13.03 -2.92
C ILE A 254 -6.94 12.76 -4.11
N LYS A 255 -8.20 13.22 -4.06
CA LYS A 255 -9.15 13.12 -5.18
C LYS A 255 -8.65 13.90 -6.39
N GLY A 256 -8.11 15.10 -6.20
CA GLY A 256 -7.48 15.90 -7.26
C GLY A 256 -6.31 15.17 -7.92
N LEU A 257 -5.46 14.53 -7.13
CA LEU A 257 -4.35 13.72 -7.65
C LEU A 257 -4.84 12.50 -8.45
N LEU A 258 -5.90 11.82 -7.99
CA LEU A 258 -6.53 10.73 -8.75
C LEU A 258 -7.07 11.23 -10.09
N MET A 259 -7.74 12.36 -10.12
CA MET A 259 -8.25 12.95 -11.35
C MET A 259 -7.14 13.29 -12.33
N GLN A 260 -6.05 13.92 -11.87
CA GLN A 260 -4.87 14.19 -12.71
C GLN A 260 -4.28 12.89 -13.30
N ALA A 261 -4.21 11.82 -12.50
CA ALA A 261 -3.71 10.53 -12.96
C ALA A 261 -4.61 9.91 -14.04
N LEU A 262 -5.93 9.99 -13.87
CA LEU A 262 -6.91 9.49 -14.85
C LEU A 262 -6.90 10.32 -16.14
N GLU A 263 -6.82 11.65 -16.04
CA GLU A 263 -6.71 12.55 -17.19
C GLU A 263 -5.41 12.31 -17.98
N MET A 264 -4.30 12.12 -17.26
CA MET A 264 -3.01 11.80 -17.88
C MET A 264 -3.06 10.49 -18.69
N HIS A 265 -3.86 9.52 -18.23
CA HIS A 265 -4.00 8.21 -18.88
C HIS A 265 -5.04 8.22 -20.02
N TYR A 266 -6.22 8.79 -19.77
CA TYR A 266 -7.35 8.73 -20.72
C TYR A 266 -7.47 9.95 -21.64
N GLY A 267 -6.78 11.05 -21.33
CA GLY A 267 -6.99 12.36 -21.91
C GLY A 267 -7.93 13.22 -21.05
N ASP A 268 -8.43 14.31 -21.61
CA ASP A 268 -9.27 15.28 -20.90
C ASP A 268 -10.56 14.64 -20.34
N LEU A 269 -10.79 14.81 -19.05
CA LEU A 269 -11.98 14.36 -18.33
C LEU A 269 -12.83 15.54 -17.82
N SER A 270 -12.52 16.79 -18.18
CA SER A 270 -13.19 17.98 -17.69
C SER A 270 -14.70 17.98 -17.93
N GLU A 271 -15.15 17.35 -19.01
CA GLU A 271 -16.57 17.16 -19.32
C GLU A 271 -17.20 15.95 -18.62
N ALA A 272 -16.38 14.95 -18.24
CA ALA A 272 -16.86 13.72 -17.62
C ALA A 272 -16.95 13.83 -16.09
N VAL A 273 -16.12 14.68 -15.47
CA VAL A 273 -16.05 14.85 -14.01
C VAL A 273 -15.87 16.33 -13.70
N ARG A 274 -16.85 16.93 -13.03
CA ARG A 274 -16.69 18.24 -12.41
C ARG A 274 -16.31 18.07 -10.96
N LEU A 275 -15.14 18.57 -10.58
CA LEU A 275 -14.80 18.77 -9.18
C LEU A 275 -15.51 20.06 -8.73
N GLU A 276 -16.23 19.99 -7.63
CA GLU A 276 -16.79 21.20 -7.03
C GLU A 276 -15.65 22.14 -6.65
N THR A 277 -15.74 23.40 -7.09
CA THR A 277 -14.78 24.41 -6.63
C THR A 277 -15.02 24.68 -5.15
N PRO A 278 -13.99 25.11 -4.38
CA PRO A 278 -14.20 25.50 -2.99
C PRO A 278 -15.35 26.50 -2.79
N VAL A 279 -15.58 27.38 -3.78
CA VAL A 279 -16.69 28.36 -3.75
C VAL A 279 -18.05 27.66 -3.91
N GLU A 280 -18.17 26.69 -4.82
CA GLU A 280 -19.42 25.93 -5.02
C GLU A 280 -19.75 25.08 -3.78
N LYS A 281 -18.74 24.50 -3.13
CA LYS A 281 -18.92 23.77 -1.87
C LYS A 281 -19.39 24.68 -0.75
N ILE A 282 -18.78 25.87 -0.60
CA ILE A 282 -19.21 26.88 0.38
C ILE A 282 -20.66 27.32 0.11
N LEU A 283 -21.04 27.54 -1.14
CA LEU A 283 -22.42 27.92 -1.50
C LEU A 283 -23.41 26.81 -1.21
N ALA A 284 -23.06 25.55 -1.50
CA ALA A 284 -23.89 24.39 -1.16
C ALA A 284 -24.09 24.25 0.36
N ASP A 285 -23.00 24.41 1.15
CA ASP A 285 -23.07 24.38 2.61
C ASP A 285 -23.95 25.51 3.16
N ILE A 286 -23.86 26.73 2.59
CA ILE A 286 -24.72 27.86 2.94
C ILE A 286 -26.19 27.56 2.63
N ASP A 287 -26.49 26.97 1.46
CA ASP A 287 -27.85 26.61 1.08
C ASP A 287 -28.43 25.53 2.01
N VAL A 288 -27.63 24.55 2.42
CA VAL A 288 -28.02 23.54 3.43
C VAL A 288 -28.34 24.21 4.78
N ILE A 289 -27.53 25.18 5.20
CA ILE A 289 -27.78 25.92 6.44
C ILE A 289 -29.07 26.75 6.31
N LEU A 290 -29.20 27.50 5.24
CA LEU A 290 -30.38 28.35 5.01
C LEU A 290 -31.67 27.53 4.89
N SER A 291 -31.64 26.34 4.33
CA SER A 291 -32.83 25.46 4.22
C SER A 291 -33.34 25.00 5.56
N LYS A 292 -32.52 24.94 6.61
CA LYS A 292 -32.93 24.60 7.99
C LYS A 292 -33.68 25.73 8.68
N TYR A 293 -33.61 26.96 8.17
CA TYR A 293 -34.26 28.15 8.74
C TYR A 293 -35.31 28.76 7.83
N ARG A 294 -35.56 28.17 6.66
CA ARG A 294 -36.75 28.51 5.84
C ARG A 294 -37.96 27.82 6.46
N VAL A 295 -38.80 28.60 7.18
CA VAL A 295 -40.10 28.22 7.68
C VAL A 295 -41.11 28.29 6.54
#